data_b11799cb7f895cd72cb07de42cfe8128
#
_entry.id   b11799cb7f895cd72cb07de42cfe8128
#
_cell.length_a   1.000
_cell.length_b   1.000
_cell.length_c   1.000
_cell.angle_alpha   90.00
_cell.angle_beta   90.00
_cell.angle_gamma   90.00
#
_symmetry.space_group_name_H-M   'P 1'
#
loop_
_entity.id
_entity.type
_entity.pdbx_description
1 polymer ?
#
loop_
_entity_poly.entity_id
_entity_poly.type
_entity_poly.pdbx_seq_one_letter_code
_entity_poly.pdbx_strand_id
1 'polypeptide(L)'
;VKIAVLYASSRRGGNSERLAEVLVEGMDVDSLFLTDYRIEPIVDYRHTEPGSYPEDDYRKLLDRVLKQDLLIFATPIYWYGMPGRLKLFIDRWSQSLRENRKEFLDRMAGKRAYVLAVGDDDPHVKGRALIEQFRHIFDFVGIRFAGHVIGRGNRPGDIEQDAEALSAAREIRKRILAEMDAGSHR
;
A
#
# COMPACT_ATOMS: atom_id res chain seq x y z
N VAL A 1 -3.03 -14.62 -9.98
CA VAL A 1 -2.73 -13.26 -9.52
C VAL A 1 -2.16 -13.34 -8.11
N LYS A 2 -0.94 -12.86 -7.91
CA LYS A 2 -0.30 -12.79 -6.60
C LYS A 2 -0.64 -11.45 -5.94
N ILE A 3 -1.10 -11.51 -4.70
CA ILE A 3 -1.63 -10.34 -3.98
C ILE A 3 -0.82 -10.11 -2.71
N ALA A 4 -0.39 -8.86 -2.46
CA ALA A 4 0.09 -8.46 -1.14
C ALA A 4 -0.77 -7.37 -0.53
N VAL A 5 -0.89 -7.42 0.78
CA VAL A 5 -1.45 -6.34 1.60
C VAL A 5 -0.34 -5.71 2.43
N LEU A 6 -0.10 -4.43 2.22
CA LEU A 6 0.83 -3.64 3.03
C LEU A 6 0.05 -2.95 4.15
N TYR A 7 0.24 -3.42 5.36
CA TYR A 7 -0.39 -2.86 6.55
C TYR A 7 0.51 -1.76 7.15
N ALA A 8 0.09 -0.51 6.97
CA ALA A 8 0.90 0.66 7.31
C ALA A 8 0.64 1.22 8.71
N SER A 9 -0.35 0.69 9.44
CA SER A 9 -0.65 1.13 10.80
C SER A 9 0.53 0.86 11.75
N SER A 10 0.69 1.74 12.74
CA SER A 10 1.66 1.56 13.83
C SER A 10 1.25 0.50 14.86
N ARG A 11 0.04 -0.04 14.73
CA ARG A 11 -0.51 -1.09 15.62
C ARG A 11 -1.22 -2.17 14.82
N ARG A 12 -1.34 -3.36 15.42
CA ARG A 12 -2.17 -4.47 14.93
C ARG A 12 -3.63 -4.27 15.30
N GLY A 13 -4.54 -4.91 14.58
CA GLY A 13 -5.97 -4.88 14.85
C GLY A 13 -6.61 -3.50 14.69
N GLY A 14 -5.99 -2.61 13.91
CA GLY A 14 -6.53 -1.29 13.63
C GLY A 14 -7.61 -1.26 12.55
N ASN A 15 -8.28 -0.11 12.39
CA ASN A 15 -9.41 0.04 11.47
C ASN A 15 -9.03 -0.22 9.99
N SER A 16 -7.86 0.24 9.55
CA SER A 16 -7.39 -0.02 8.18
C SER A 16 -7.07 -1.50 7.93
N GLU A 17 -6.58 -2.23 8.94
CA GLU A 17 -6.38 -3.68 8.89
C GLU A 17 -7.71 -4.41 8.74
N ARG A 18 -8.71 -4.10 9.59
CA ARG A 18 -10.05 -4.69 9.51
C ARG A 18 -10.74 -4.43 8.17
N LEU A 19 -10.60 -3.22 7.62
CA LEU A 19 -11.13 -2.89 6.30
C LEU A 19 -10.46 -3.73 5.20
N ALA A 20 -9.16 -3.96 5.30
CA ALA A 20 -8.43 -4.82 4.37
C ALA A 20 -8.82 -6.29 4.52
N GLU A 21 -9.03 -6.79 5.74
CA GLU A 21 -9.53 -8.15 5.99
C GLU A 21 -10.86 -8.42 5.27
N VAL A 22 -11.79 -7.45 5.29
CA VAL A 22 -13.06 -7.54 4.54
C VAL A 22 -12.82 -7.63 3.04
N LEU A 23 -11.87 -6.86 2.50
CA LEU A 23 -11.55 -6.90 1.07
C LEU A 23 -10.93 -8.23 0.66
N VAL A 24 -10.00 -8.77 1.45
CA VAL A 24 -9.23 -9.97 1.07
C VAL A 24 -9.80 -11.28 1.64
N GLU A 25 -10.96 -11.24 2.26
CA GLU A 25 -11.58 -12.44 2.86
C GLU A 25 -11.69 -13.58 1.85
N GLY A 26 -11.09 -14.73 2.20
CA GLY A 26 -11.07 -15.93 1.33
C GLY A 26 -10.03 -15.89 0.20
N MET A 27 -9.16 -14.88 0.16
CA MET A 27 -8.04 -14.82 -0.80
C MET A 27 -6.74 -15.27 -0.12
N ASP A 28 -5.87 -15.91 -0.89
CA ASP A 28 -4.48 -16.15 -0.50
C ASP A 28 -3.68 -14.87 -0.76
N VAL A 29 -3.18 -14.24 0.31
CA VAL A 29 -2.46 -12.97 0.23
C VAL A 29 -1.18 -12.98 1.05
N ASP A 30 -0.19 -12.29 0.56
CA ASP A 30 1.06 -12.02 1.28
C ASP A 30 0.86 -10.81 2.20
N SER A 31 0.71 -11.05 3.52
CA SER A 31 0.51 -10.01 4.53
C SER A 31 1.84 -9.37 4.95
N LEU A 32 2.00 -8.09 4.66
CA LEU A 32 3.21 -7.32 4.89
C LEU A 32 2.95 -6.23 5.94
N PHE A 33 3.16 -6.56 7.19
CA PHE A 33 3.03 -5.58 8.27
C PHE A 33 4.29 -4.73 8.39
N LEU A 34 4.19 -3.43 8.13
CA LEU A 34 5.36 -2.55 8.15
C LEU A 34 6.01 -2.41 9.54
N THR A 35 5.30 -2.79 10.58
CA THR A 35 5.86 -2.88 11.94
C THR A 35 6.89 -3.99 12.11
N ASP A 36 6.90 -4.99 11.23
CA ASP A 36 7.83 -6.13 11.30
C ASP A 36 9.15 -5.86 10.56
N TYR A 37 9.28 -4.67 9.96
CA TYR A 37 10.44 -4.27 9.17
C TYR A 37 11.09 -3.02 9.77
N ARG A 38 12.40 -3.09 9.96
CA ARG A 38 13.20 -1.91 10.27
C ARG A 38 13.65 -1.26 8.96
N ILE A 39 13.15 -0.08 8.68
CA ILE A 39 13.50 0.68 7.48
C ILE A 39 14.00 2.05 7.92
N GLU A 40 15.26 2.31 7.68
CA GLU A 40 15.90 3.59 7.98
C GLU A 40 15.58 4.63 6.89
N PRO A 41 15.63 5.92 7.21
CA PRO A 41 15.44 6.98 6.24
C PRO A 41 16.37 6.85 5.04
N ILE A 42 15.91 7.33 3.87
CA ILE A 42 16.74 7.41 2.67
C ILE A 42 17.93 8.37 2.91
N VAL A 43 19.10 7.97 2.43
CA VAL A 43 20.22 8.88 2.25
C VAL A 43 20.22 9.36 0.81
N ASP A 44 20.23 10.66 0.60
CA ASP A 44 20.12 11.26 -0.73
C ASP A 44 21.49 11.36 -1.39
N TYR A 45 21.75 10.46 -2.33
CA TYR A 45 22.98 10.46 -3.15
C TYR A 45 22.76 10.97 -4.58
N ARG A 46 21.67 11.69 -4.87
CA ARG A 46 21.33 12.11 -6.24
C ARG A 46 22.40 12.96 -6.92
N HIS A 47 23.12 13.75 -6.15
CA HIS A 47 24.10 14.72 -6.66
C HIS A 47 25.48 14.59 -6.01
N THR A 48 25.75 13.46 -5.37
CA THR A 48 27.02 13.16 -4.70
C THR A 48 27.53 11.77 -5.12
N GLU A 49 28.77 11.48 -4.81
CA GLU A 49 29.28 10.11 -4.95
C GLU A 49 28.45 9.13 -4.11
N PRO A 50 28.13 7.96 -4.66
CA PRO A 50 27.35 6.96 -3.95
C PRO A 50 28.08 6.50 -2.67
N GLY A 51 27.41 6.63 -1.55
CA GLY A 51 27.80 5.98 -0.30
C GLY A 51 27.05 4.67 -0.09
N SER A 52 27.23 4.09 1.09
CA SER A 52 26.48 2.89 1.48
C SER A 52 25.09 3.27 1.98
N TYR A 53 24.08 2.59 1.44
CA TYR A 53 22.73 2.67 2.01
C TYR A 53 22.64 1.90 3.33
N PRO A 54 21.71 2.24 4.23
CA PRO A 54 21.54 1.53 5.49
C PRO A 54 21.31 0.03 5.31
N GLU A 55 21.96 -0.79 6.14
CA GLU A 55 21.66 -2.21 6.27
C GLU A 55 20.41 -2.40 7.13
N ASP A 56 19.30 -2.68 6.49
CA ASP A 56 17.98 -2.80 7.11
C ASP A 56 17.07 -3.76 6.32
N ASP A 57 15.78 -3.81 6.66
CA ASP A 57 14.82 -4.72 6.02
C ASP A 57 14.23 -4.19 4.69
N TYR A 58 14.69 -3.04 4.17
CA TYR A 58 14.15 -2.46 2.94
C TYR A 58 14.14 -3.44 1.77
N ARG A 59 15.27 -4.08 1.51
CA ARG A 59 15.41 -5.05 0.41
C ARG A 59 14.47 -6.23 0.58
N LYS A 60 14.41 -6.78 1.79
CA LYS A 60 13.54 -7.91 2.12
C LYS A 60 12.07 -7.59 1.87
N LEU A 61 11.61 -6.39 2.26
CA LEU A 61 10.25 -5.96 2.00
C LEU A 61 10.01 -5.69 0.51
N LEU A 62 10.93 -4.98 -0.14
CA LEU A 62 10.81 -4.67 -1.57
C LEU A 62 10.74 -5.94 -2.43
N ASP A 63 11.57 -6.95 -2.16
CA ASP A 63 11.57 -8.20 -2.91
C ASP A 63 10.22 -8.94 -2.82
N ARG A 64 9.54 -8.85 -1.68
CA ARG A 64 8.18 -9.39 -1.52
C ARG A 64 7.19 -8.60 -2.36
N VAL A 65 7.23 -7.27 -2.31
CA VAL A 65 6.36 -6.37 -3.09
C VAL A 65 6.57 -6.58 -4.60
N LEU A 66 7.80 -6.72 -5.04
CA LEU A 66 8.12 -6.89 -6.47
C LEU A 66 7.62 -8.21 -7.06
N LYS A 67 7.36 -9.24 -6.24
CA LYS A 67 6.82 -10.54 -6.66
C LYS A 67 5.31 -10.54 -6.88
N GLN A 68 4.62 -9.47 -6.50
CA GLN A 68 3.16 -9.38 -6.53
C GLN A 68 2.64 -8.74 -7.82
N ASP A 69 1.44 -9.10 -8.20
CA ASP A 69 0.71 -8.51 -9.34
C ASP A 69 -0.25 -7.40 -8.86
N LEU A 70 -0.79 -7.57 -7.66
CA LEU A 70 -1.74 -6.66 -7.01
C LEU A 70 -1.25 -6.26 -5.63
N LEU A 71 -1.23 -4.96 -5.37
CA LEU A 71 -0.86 -4.38 -4.09
C LEU A 71 -2.08 -3.73 -3.43
N ILE A 72 -2.32 -4.01 -2.17
CA ILE A 72 -3.35 -3.36 -1.37
C ILE A 72 -2.65 -2.61 -0.24
N PHE A 73 -2.78 -1.29 -0.24
CA PHE A 73 -2.22 -0.44 0.81
C PHE A 73 -3.30 -0.17 1.86
N ALA A 74 -3.21 -0.84 3.00
CA ALA A 74 -4.10 -0.63 4.15
C ALA A 74 -3.44 0.38 5.11
N THR A 75 -3.94 1.61 5.14
CA THR A 75 -3.27 2.72 5.82
C THR A 75 -4.21 3.56 6.67
N PRO A 76 -3.85 3.93 7.89
CA PRO A 76 -4.51 5.05 8.55
C PRO A 76 -4.13 6.37 7.85
N ILE A 77 -4.96 7.38 8.03
CA ILE A 77 -4.66 8.76 7.63
C ILE A 77 -4.03 9.46 8.84
N TYR A 78 -2.72 9.70 8.78
CA TYR A 78 -1.99 10.41 9.83
C TYR A 78 -1.61 11.81 9.33
N TRP A 79 -2.11 12.84 10.01
CA TRP A 79 -1.88 14.23 9.59
C TRP A 79 -2.16 14.44 8.09
N TYR A 80 -3.30 13.91 7.64
CA TYR A 80 -3.82 13.99 6.26
C TYR A 80 -2.95 13.32 5.19
N GLY A 81 -1.96 12.54 5.60
CA GLY A 81 -1.02 11.82 4.74
C GLY A 81 -0.81 10.37 5.17
N MET A 82 0.18 9.74 4.57
CA MET A 82 0.55 8.37 4.92
C MET A 82 1.38 8.33 6.21
N PRO A 83 1.30 7.22 6.98
CA PRO A 83 2.13 7.02 8.15
C PRO A 83 3.63 7.03 7.81
N GLY A 84 4.44 7.48 8.76
CA GLY A 84 5.89 7.59 8.58
C GLY A 84 6.55 6.29 8.10
N ARG A 85 6.16 5.12 8.63
CA ARG A 85 6.70 3.81 8.20
C ARG A 85 6.46 3.53 6.72
N LEU A 86 5.27 3.85 6.21
CA LEU A 86 4.96 3.68 4.80
C LEU A 86 5.75 4.69 3.96
N LYS A 87 5.86 5.92 4.42
CA LYS A 87 6.64 6.95 3.73
C LYS A 87 8.12 6.60 3.69
N LEU A 88 8.70 6.09 4.78
CA LEU A 88 10.08 5.59 4.78
C LEU A 88 10.29 4.51 3.72
N PHE A 89 9.39 3.53 3.62
CA PHE A 89 9.50 2.50 2.59
C PHE A 89 9.46 3.06 1.17
N ILE A 90 8.51 3.98 0.89
CA ILE A 90 8.38 4.60 -0.43
C ILE A 90 9.56 5.51 -0.74
N ASP A 91 10.05 6.30 0.21
CA ASP A 91 11.23 7.14 0.01
C ASP A 91 12.47 6.32 -0.37
N ARG A 92 12.59 5.12 0.18
CA ARG A 92 13.68 4.18 -0.16
C ARG A 92 13.59 3.64 -1.59
N TRP A 93 12.48 3.80 -2.31
CA TRP A 93 12.42 3.50 -3.75
C TRP A 93 13.42 4.35 -4.54
N SER A 94 13.81 5.52 -4.04
CA SER A 94 14.89 6.34 -4.60
C SER A 94 16.22 5.60 -4.63
N GLN A 95 16.51 4.74 -3.65
CA GLN A 95 17.66 3.84 -3.66
C GLN A 95 17.60 2.87 -4.85
N SER A 96 16.46 2.20 -5.06
CA SER A 96 16.28 1.25 -6.15
C SER A 96 16.36 1.93 -7.53
N LEU A 97 15.83 3.14 -7.64
CA LEU A 97 15.99 3.97 -8.85
C LEU A 97 17.45 4.36 -9.10
N ARG A 98 18.22 4.57 -8.06
CA ARG A 98 19.66 4.90 -8.18
C ARG A 98 20.50 3.69 -8.57
N GLU A 99 20.21 2.53 -7.98
CA GLU A 99 20.96 1.30 -8.20
C GLU A 99 20.67 0.66 -9.55
N ASN A 100 19.42 0.50 -9.92
CA ASN A 100 19.00 -0.03 -11.23
C ASN A 100 17.60 0.51 -11.61
N ARG A 101 17.55 1.71 -12.15
CA ARG A 101 16.30 2.38 -12.53
C ARG A 101 15.44 1.55 -13.46
N LYS A 102 16.07 0.98 -14.50
CA LYS A 102 15.33 0.23 -15.52
C LYS A 102 14.65 -1.00 -14.93
N GLU A 103 15.40 -1.83 -14.23
CA GLU A 103 14.89 -3.05 -13.61
C GLU A 103 13.77 -2.74 -12.60
N PHE A 104 13.98 -1.73 -11.74
CA PHE A 104 12.99 -1.34 -10.74
C PHE A 104 11.68 -0.91 -11.39
N LEU A 105 11.74 -0.02 -12.39
CA LEU A 105 10.54 0.47 -13.08
C LEU A 105 9.86 -0.64 -13.89
N ASP A 106 10.62 -1.49 -14.58
CA ASP A 106 10.06 -2.64 -15.32
C ASP A 106 9.31 -3.61 -14.40
N ARG A 107 9.81 -3.83 -13.18
CA ARG A 107 9.17 -4.71 -12.18
C ARG A 107 7.98 -4.07 -11.49
N MET A 108 7.93 -2.74 -11.39
CA MET A 108 6.78 -2.00 -10.83
C MET A 108 5.68 -1.80 -11.86
N ALA A 109 6.05 -1.56 -13.11
CA ALA A 109 5.11 -1.32 -14.20
C ALA A 109 4.16 -2.51 -14.40
N GLY A 110 2.89 -2.18 -14.66
CA GLY A 110 1.85 -3.17 -14.88
C GLY A 110 1.24 -3.79 -13.62
N LYS A 111 1.83 -3.57 -12.45
CA LYS A 111 1.14 -3.89 -11.19
C LYS A 111 -0.13 -3.06 -11.05
N ARG A 112 -1.07 -3.56 -10.27
CA ARG A 112 -2.26 -2.83 -9.87
C ARG A 112 -2.19 -2.49 -8.40
N ALA A 113 -2.84 -1.39 -8.01
CA ALA A 113 -2.91 -1.06 -6.59
C ALA A 113 -4.28 -0.52 -6.19
N TYR A 114 -4.72 -0.93 -5.00
CA TYR A 114 -5.82 -0.32 -4.25
C TYR A 114 -5.29 0.34 -2.98
N VAL A 115 -5.96 1.40 -2.55
CA VAL A 115 -5.66 2.10 -1.29
C VAL A 115 -6.91 2.06 -0.39
N LEU A 116 -6.76 1.50 0.80
CA LEU A 116 -7.77 1.50 1.85
C LEU A 116 -7.29 2.43 2.96
N ALA A 117 -7.88 3.60 3.05
CA ALA A 117 -7.48 4.63 4.01
C ALA A 117 -8.56 4.82 5.07
N VAL A 118 -8.18 4.90 6.34
CA VAL A 118 -9.13 5.15 7.43
C VAL A 118 -8.65 6.30 8.30
N GLY A 119 -9.55 7.23 8.58
CA GLY A 119 -9.32 8.39 9.45
C GLY A 119 -10.59 8.82 10.16
N ASP A 120 -10.50 9.85 11.01
CA ASP A 120 -11.63 10.34 11.80
C ASP A 120 -12.09 11.74 11.37
N ASP A 121 -11.15 12.66 11.18
CA ASP A 121 -11.42 14.08 10.90
C ASP A 121 -11.83 14.30 9.44
N ASP A 122 -13.11 14.15 9.16
CA ASP A 122 -13.70 14.32 7.81
C ASP A 122 -12.89 13.61 6.71
N PRO A 123 -12.67 12.28 6.83
CA PRO A 123 -11.72 11.57 6.01
C PRO A 123 -12.10 11.55 4.52
N HIS A 124 -13.40 11.67 4.19
CA HIS A 124 -13.86 11.69 2.80
C HIS A 124 -13.48 12.97 2.05
N VAL A 125 -13.24 14.06 2.77
CA VAL A 125 -12.75 15.33 2.21
C VAL A 125 -11.25 15.45 2.39
N LYS A 126 -10.77 15.38 3.63
CA LYS A 126 -9.36 15.66 3.97
C LYS A 126 -8.42 14.50 3.58
N GLY A 127 -8.91 13.27 3.56
CA GLY A 127 -8.15 12.10 3.12
C GLY A 127 -7.85 12.07 1.62
N ARG A 128 -8.49 12.92 0.81
CA ARG A 128 -8.21 13.02 -0.62
C ARG A 128 -6.77 13.39 -0.92
N ALA A 129 -6.12 14.19 -0.07
CA ALA A 129 -4.71 14.53 -0.21
C ALA A 129 -3.81 13.28 -0.20
N LEU A 130 -4.09 12.32 0.68
CA LEU A 130 -3.39 11.05 0.72
C LEU A 130 -3.63 10.23 -0.57
N ILE A 131 -4.85 10.19 -1.08
CA ILE A 131 -5.18 9.47 -2.31
C ILE A 131 -4.45 10.08 -3.51
N GLU A 132 -4.41 11.42 -3.63
CA GLU A 132 -3.65 12.09 -4.68
C GLU A 132 -2.14 11.85 -4.55
N GLN A 133 -1.60 11.80 -3.34
CA GLN A 133 -0.21 11.42 -3.12
C GLN A 133 0.08 10.02 -3.69
N PHE A 134 -0.78 9.03 -3.43
CA PHE A 134 -0.63 7.70 -4.02
C PHE A 134 -0.75 7.71 -5.55
N ARG A 135 -1.68 8.49 -6.12
CA ARG A 135 -1.81 8.62 -7.59
C ARG A 135 -0.51 9.05 -8.24
N HIS A 136 0.11 10.12 -7.72
CA HIS A 136 1.38 10.61 -8.26
C HIS A 136 2.52 9.61 -8.09
N ILE A 137 2.59 8.91 -6.94
CA ILE A 137 3.59 7.88 -6.70
C ILE A 137 3.42 6.72 -7.68
N PHE A 138 2.20 6.22 -7.85
CA PHE A 138 1.90 5.09 -8.74
C PHE A 138 2.14 5.45 -10.20
N ASP A 139 1.72 6.63 -10.63
CA ASP A 139 1.98 7.13 -11.98
C ASP A 139 3.48 7.16 -12.30
N PHE A 140 4.29 7.67 -11.36
CA PHE A 140 5.74 7.74 -11.54
C PHE A 140 6.41 6.37 -11.74
N VAL A 141 5.95 5.33 -11.05
CA VAL A 141 6.54 3.98 -11.14
C VAL A 141 5.77 3.03 -12.08
N GLY A 142 4.72 3.51 -12.75
CA GLY A 142 3.94 2.74 -13.71
C GLY A 142 2.96 1.73 -13.09
N ILE A 143 2.60 1.88 -11.81
CA ILE A 143 1.56 1.09 -11.17
C ILE A 143 0.18 1.63 -11.57
N ARG A 144 -0.72 0.76 -12.01
CA ARG A 144 -2.09 1.13 -12.30
C ARG A 144 -2.89 1.32 -11.01
N PHE A 145 -3.30 2.55 -10.72
CA PHE A 145 -4.21 2.83 -9.63
C PHE A 145 -5.61 2.28 -9.95
N ALA A 146 -6.03 1.22 -9.26
CA ALA A 146 -7.26 0.48 -9.55
C ALA A 146 -8.47 1.01 -8.75
N GLY A 147 -8.24 1.73 -7.66
CA GLY A 147 -9.28 2.34 -6.86
C GLY A 147 -8.89 2.54 -5.39
N HIS A 148 -9.81 3.10 -4.63
CA HIS A 148 -9.61 3.32 -3.20
C HIS A 148 -10.93 3.22 -2.43
N VAL A 149 -10.79 3.02 -1.12
CA VAL A 149 -11.86 3.19 -0.14
C VAL A 149 -11.34 4.11 0.95
N ILE A 150 -12.14 5.10 1.31
CA ILE A 150 -11.90 5.93 2.50
C ILE A 150 -12.97 5.57 3.50
N GLY A 151 -12.55 5.11 4.69
CA GLY A 151 -13.44 4.79 5.79
C GLY A 151 -13.25 5.73 6.97
N ARG A 152 -14.26 5.80 7.83
CA ARG A 152 -14.25 6.56 9.06
C ARG A 152 -14.00 5.65 10.25
N GLY A 153 -13.05 6.06 11.12
CA GLY A 153 -12.79 5.36 12.37
C GLY A 153 -11.61 5.96 13.12
N ASN A 154 -11.74 6.06 14.44
CA ASN A 154 -10.73 6.56 15.38
C ASN A 154 -10.29 5.44 16.34
N ARG A 155 -11.25 4.91 17.10
CA ARG A 155 -10.98 3.81 18.03
C ARG A 155 -10.91 2.48 17.29
N PRO A 156 -10.14 1.49 17.75
CA PRO A 156 -10.17 0.15 17.18
C PRO A 156 -11.61 -0.40 17.11
N GLY A 157 -12.01 -0.84 15.93
CA GLY A 157 -13.35 -1.37 15.68
C GLY A 157 -14.37 -0.36 15.13
N ASP A 158 -14.10 0.95 15.15
CA ASP A 158 -15.06 1.96 14.66
C ASP A 158 -15.43 1.73 13.18
N ILE A 159 -14.49 1.23 12.37
CA ILE A 159 -14.72 0.93 10.95
C ILE A 159 -15.86 -0.07 10.73
N GLU A 160 -16.17 -0.91 11.71
CA GLU A 160 -17.26 -1.88 11.66
C GLU A 160 -18.63 -1.19 11.61
N GLN A 161 -18.71 0.09 11.98
CA GLN A 161 -19.91 0.93 11.90
C GLN A 161 -20.00 1.70 10.56
N ASP A 162 -18.95 1.70 9.77
CA ASP A 162 -18.94 2.34 8.45
C ASP A 162 -19.42 1.37 7.36
N ALA A 163 -20.75 1.26 7.26
CA ALA A 163 -21.38 0.33 6.31
C ALA A 163 -21.04 0.65 4.85
N GLU A 164 -20.81 1.91 4.52
CA GLU A 164 -20.44 2.36 3.16
C GLU A 164 -19.03 1.90 2.79
N ALA A 165 -18.06 2.12 3.67
CA ALA A 165 -16.68 1.66 3.46
C ALA A 165 -16.59 0.13 3.37
N LEU A 166 -17.30 -0.59 4.25
CA LEU A 166 -17.34 -2.05 4.21
C LEU A 166 -17.99 -2.58 2.92
N SER A 167 -19.07 -1.95 2.46
CA SER A 167 -19.73 -2.30 1.20
C SER A 167 -18.80 -2.06 0.01
N ALA A 168 -18.12 -0.91 -0.04
CA ALA A 168 -17.15 -0.59 -1.08
C ALA A 168 -15.99 -1.60 -1.12
N ALA A 169 -15.47 -2.02 0.04
CA ALA A 169 -14.43 -3.05 0.13
C ALA A 169 -14.91 -4.39 -0.44
N ARG A 170 -16.15 -4.81 -0.12
CA ARG A 170 -16.75 -6.03 -0.67
C ARG A 170 -16.95 -5.96 -2.20
N GLU A 171 -17.31 -4.80 -2.74
CA GLU A 171 -17.43 -4.63 -4.19
C GLU A 171 -16.07 -4.73 -4.90
N ILE A 172 -15.01 -4.19 -4.32
CA ILE A 172 -13.65 -4.38 -4.84
C ILE A 172 -13.27 -5.86 -4.78
N ARG A 173 -13.56 -6.55 -3.67
CA ARG A 173 -13.33 -7.99 -3.52
C ARG A 173 -13.99 -8.79 -4.64
N LYS A 174 -15.27 -8.55 -4.94
CA LYS A 174 -15.99 -9.23 -6.02
C LYS A 174 -15.29 -9.06 -7.38
N ARG A 175 -14.82 -7.85 -7.67
CA ARG A 175 -14.10 -7.56 -8.93
C ARG A 175 -12.78 -8.33 -9.00
N ILE A 176 -12.01 -8.36 -7.93
CA ILE A 176 -10.73 -9.10 -7.88
C ILE A 176 -10.98 -10.60 -8.09
N LEU A 177 -11.96 -11.19 -7.41
CA LEU A 177 -12.30 -12.61 -7.53
C LEU A 177 -12.74 -12.95 -8.96
N ALA A 178 -13.61 -12.15 -9.56
CA ALA A 178 -14.05 -12.36 -10.94
C ALA A 178 -12.89 -12.31 -11.95
N GLU A 179 -11.91 -11.42 -11.74
CA GLU A 179 -10.71 -11.34 -12.58
C GLU A 179 -9.78 -12.55 -12.39
N MET A 180 -9.67 -13.08 -11.17
CA MET A 180 -8.89 -14.28 -10.89
C MET A 180 -9.49 -15.51 -11.58
N ASP A 181 -10.81 -15.68 -11.51
CA ASP A 181 -11.54 -16.77 -12.16
C ASP A 181 -11.39 -16.72 -13.68
N ALA A 182 -11.53 -15.52 -14.27
CA ALA A 182 -11.36 -15.31 -15.72
C ALA A 182 -9.92 -15.59 -16.19
N GLY A 183 -8.92 -15.36 -15.34
CA GLY A 183 -7.52 -15.67 -15.63
C GLY A 183 -7.15 -17.15 -15.49
N SER A 184 -7.90 -17.92 -14.71
CA SER A 184 -7.67 -19.36 -14.50
C SER A 184 -8.15 -20.24 -15.65
N HIS A 185 -8.93 -19.67 -16.58
CA HIS A 185 -9.51 -20.37 -17.75
C HIS A 185 -8.75 -20.08 -19.07
N ARG A 186 -7.59 -19.45 -18.98
CA ARG A 186 -6.69 -19.19 -20.11
C ARG A 186 -5.39 -19.94 -19.96
#